data_c640fe1e7b2c8d88055dd7eccf6265a6
#
_entry.id   c640fe1e7b2c8d88055dd7eccf6265a6
#
_cell.length_a   1.000
_cell.length_b   1.000
_cell.length_c   1.000
_cell.angle_alpha   90.00
_cell.angle_beta   90.00
_cell.angle_gamma   90.00
#
_symmetry.space_group_name_H-M   'P 1'
#
loop_
_entity.id
_entity.type
_entity.pdbx_description
1 polymer ?
#
loop_
_entity_poly.entity_id
_entity_poly.type
_entity_poly.pdbx_seq_one_letter_code
_entity_poly.pdbx_strand_id
1 'polypeptide(L)'
;MRRKALVARCGVLAAGLLAAVAVLPAGGAQAGTGAAGTAVVAAGLLTDAQLAALTPAALAARLAPLRAVANAVGAAGRGPVADVYGNLAIDAGSDLVTVYLTDPAQAKRVLTAARAVDPAIDGGLIRFLPAAATHAALDAAARRVVALADAGQLPVHVDLVGPAADASGLELDVDDTVAARSALTATATTATTTTTATSLAASLGVPLVYKPGHALQVKSWADVKWHDSTPFIGGDAITGSGSGHGCTAGLPAVRKSDGHPIMITAAHCYGVGTAVYTRAGTAGDYSNGLKGNYVGTVTARVQEWDAETIDGANNNADESDTTGWLPLTSFAYSYNGDYVCHDGQRSFFMGHPTPCNIKVSNQDMYCGPSTGCPGLSYTARGVWGNAVNNGWGAAGGDSGATIFAVGSGGVRQARGLLSDGTPGDGTPGVFWTEATDIFNAFGLTLNPQT
;
A
#
# COMPACT_ATOMS: atom_id res chain seq x y z
N MET A 1 -54.39 27.89 1.76
CA MET A 1 -53.52 29.01 2.15
C MET A 1 -52.24 28.98 1.33
N ARG A 2 -52.12 29.92 0.40
CA ARG A 2 -50.98 30.03 -0.52
C ARG A 2 -49.84 30.79 0.17
N ARG A 3 -48.61 30.26 0.21
CA ARG A 3 -47.42 31.04 0.56
C ARG A 3 -46.48 31.12 -0.65
N LYS A 4 -46.14 32.36 -0.98
CA LYS A 4 -45.38 32.82 -2.12
C LYS A 4 -43.88 32.52 -1.92
N ALA A 5 -43.23 32.10 -2.98
CA ALA A 5 -41.79 31.99 -3.07
C ALA A 5 -41.14 33.37 -3.29
N LEU A 6 -40.08 33.64 -2.56
CA LEU A 6 -39.25 34.84 -2.71
C LEU A 6 -37.95 34.41 -3.42
N VAL A 7 -37.74 34.92 -4.62
CA VAL A 7 -36.53 34.73 -5.41
C VAL A 7 -35.56 35.87 -5.09
N ALA A 8 -34.41 35.59 -4.47
CA ALA A 8 -33.31 36.53 -4.33
C ALA A 8 -32.29 36.31 -5.44
N ARG A 9 -32.13 37.32 -6.29
CA ARG A 9 -31.07 37.43 -7.28
C ARG A 9 -29.83 38.01 -6.57
N CYS A 10 -28.68 37.30 -6.56
CA CYS A 10 -27.37 37.86 -6.26
C CYS A 10 -26.58 38.00 -7.56
N GLY A 11 -26.13 39.23 -7.79
CA GLY A 11 -25.36 39.58 -8.98
C GLY A 11 -23.90 39.18 -8.88
N VAL A 12 -23.36 38.85 -10.02
CA VAL A 12 -21.94 38.51 -10.25
C VAL A 12 -21.16 39.81 -10.48
N LEU A 13 -20.19 40.09 -9.61
CA LEU A 13 -19.16 41.11 -9.84
C LEU A 13 -17.91 40.41 -10.38
N ALA A 14 -17.61 40.63 -11.64
CA ALA A 14 -16.34 40.19 -12.26
C ALA A 14 -15.26 41.22 -11.95
N ALA A 15 -14.24 40.84 -11.22
CA ALA A 15 -12.99 41.62 -11.07
C ALA A 15 -11.93 41.05 -12.02
N GLY A 16 -11.60 41.83 -13.06
CA GLY A 16 -10.55 41.51 -13.97
C GLY A 16 -9.15 41.76 -13.35
N LEU A 17 -8.27 40.79 -13.42
CA LEU A 17 -6.84 40.97 -13.17
C LEU A 17 -6.11 41.10 -14.51
N LEU A 18 -5.52 42.30 -14.76
CA LEU A 18 -4.60 42.55 -15.84
C LEU A 18 -3.23 41.94 -15.49
N ALA A 19 -2.77 41.00 -16.33
CA ALA A 19 -1.40 40.52 -16.28
C ALA A 19 -0.51 41.42 -17.15
N ALA A 20 0.48 42.03 -16.54
CA ALA A 20 1.52 42.81 -17.23
C ALA A 20 2.53 41.85 -17.87
N VAL A 21 2.63 41.87 -19.18
CA VAL A 21 3.67 41.20 -19.96
C VAL A 21 4.89 42.09 -20.00
N ALA A 22 6.00 41.67 -19.39
CA ALA A 22 7.29 42.31 -19.53
C ALA A 22 7.99 41.81 -20.82
N VAL A 23 8.16 42.69 -21.77
CA VAL A 23 8.95 42.44 -23.00
C VAL A 23 10.41 42.70 -22.69
N LEU A 24 11.28 41.70 -22.85
CA LEU A 24 12.73 41.84 -22.84
C LEU A 24 13.27 41.94 -24.28
N PRO A 25 14.32 42.73 -24.52
CA PRO A 25 14.80 43.00 -25.87
C PRO A 25 15.64 41.84 -26.45
N ALA A 26 15.51 41.67 -27.75
CA ALA A 26 16.25 40.72 -28.57
C ALA A 26 17.74 41.08 -28.66
N GLY A 27 18.62 40.22 -28.20
CA GLY A 27 20.07 40.25 -28.43
C GLY A 27 20.45 39.17 -29.46
N GLY A 28 21.28 39.58 -30.43
CA GLY A 28 21.56 38.91 -31.68
C GLY A 28 22.16 37.50 -31.62
N ALA A 29 21.84 36.76 -32.64
CA ALA A 29 22.32 35.42 -32.93
C ALA A 29 23.76 35.40 -33.43
N GLN A 30 24.60 34.53 -32.86
CA GLN A 30 25.76 33.96 -33.53
C GLN A 30 25.58 32.46 -33.67
N ALA A 31 25.61 32.00 -34.93
CA ALA A 31 25.52 30.59 -35.28
C ALA A 31 26.84 29.89 -34.95
N GLY A 32 26.78 28.98 -33.98
CA GLY A 32 27.79 27.98 -33.67
C GLY A 32 27.26 26.60 -33.99
N THR A 33 27.77 25.94 -35.04
CA THR A 33 27.51 24.52 -35.33
C THR A 33 28.24 23.69 -34.32
N GLY A 34 27.47 23.13 -33.34
CA GLY A 34 27.97 22.21 -32.33
C GLY A 34 26.90 21.14 -32.07
N ALA A 35 27.33 19.88 -32.06
CA ALA A 35 26.56 18.64 -31.95
C ALA A 35 25.36 18.77 -31.04
N ALA A 36 24.21 18.19 -31.48
CA ALA A 36 23.00 18.05 -30.70
C ALA A 36 23.22 17.10 -29.54
N GLY A 37 23.80 17.58 -28.47
CA GLY A 37 23.66 17.00 -27.15
C GLY A 37 22.25 17.34 -26.70
N THR A 38 21.40 16.33 -26.57
CA THR A 38 20.11 16.44 -25.88
C THR A 38 20.36 17.02 -24.50
N ALA A 39 20.10 18.32 -24.32
CA ALA A 39 20.08 18.96 -23.03
C ALA A 39 18.96 18.25 -22.21
N VAL A 40 19.37 17.40 -21.31
CA VAL A 40 18.49 16.95 -20.24
C VAL A 40 18.12 18.20 -19.46
N VAL A 41 16.95 18.75 -19.76
CA VAL A 41 16.33 19.77 -18.92
C VAL A 41 16.24 19.12 -17.53
N ALA A 42 16.98 19.64 -16.57
CA ALA A 42 16.84 19.24 -15.18
C ALA A 42 15.36 19.44 -14.82
N ALA A 43 14.61 18.36 -14.79
CA ALA A 43 13.22 18.38 -14.38
C ALA A 43 13.22 18.92 -12.94
N GLY A 44 12.57 20.06 -12.71
CA GLY A 44 12.52 20.67 -11.38
C GLY A 44 11.93 19.66 -10.39
N LEU A 45 12.47 19.64 -9.18
CA LEU A 45 11.95 18.80 -8.09
C LEU A 45 10.46 19.10 -7.87
N LEU A 46 9.60 18.08 -7.98
CA LEU A 46 8.17 18.20 -7.67
C LEU A 46 7.93 17.81 -6.21
N THR A 47 7.11 18.61 -5.52
CA THR A 47 6.60 18.26 -4.20
C THR A 47 5.48 17.21 -4.29
N ASP A 48 5.18 16.53 -3.18
CA ASP A 48 4.05 15.59 -3.11
C ASP A 48 2.73 16.26 -3.51
N ALA A 49 2.51 17.52 -3.12
CA ALA A 49 1.33 18.28 -3.53
C ALA A 49 1.26 18.51 -5.05
N GLN A 50 2.40 18.77 -5.69
CA GLN A 50 2.46 18.91 -7.14
C GLN A 50 2.27 17.57 -7.87
N LEU A 51 2.82 16.48 -7.31
CA LEU A 51 2.60 15.12 -7.82
C LEU A 51 1.13 14.72 -7.72
N ALA A 52 0.48 14.99 -6.58
CA ALA A 52 -0.94 14.71 -6.36
C ALA A 52 -1.87 15.56 -7.26
N ALA A 53 -1.41 16.71 -7.73
CA ALA A 53 -2.15 17.55 -8.68
C ALA A 53 -2.02 17.10 -10.14
N LEU A 54 -1.15 16.14 -10.44
CA LEU A 54 -1.05 15.53 -11.77
C LEU A 54 -2.33 14.72 -12.08
N THR A 55 -2.68 14.66 -13.36
CA THR A 55 -3.68 13.68 -13.77
C THR A 55 -3.18 12.27 -13.51
N PRO A 56 -4.07 11.27 -13.25
CA PRO A 56 -3.65 9.89 -13.04
C PRO A 56 -2.75 9.35 -14.15
N ALA A 57 -3.03 9.68 -15.41
CA ALA A 57 -2.20 9.29 -16.54
C ALA A 57 -0.81 9.93 -16.52
N ALA A 58 -0.70 11.22 -16.14
CA ALA A 58 0.59 11.91 -16.05
C ALA A 58 1.44 11.36 -14.89
N LEU A 59 0.84 11.11 -13.73
CA LEU A 59 1.51 10.48 -12.60
C LEU A 59 1.96 9.05 -12.94
N ALA A 60 1.09 8.25 -13.58
CA ALA A 60 1.42 6.90 -14.04
C ALA A 60 2.59 6.89 -15.02
N ALA A 61 2.60 7.81 -16.01
CA ALA A 61 3.68 7.92 -16.98
C ALA A 61 5.03 8.27 -16.31
N ARG A 62 4.99 9.15 -15.29
CA ARG A 62 6.19 9.51 -14.51
C ARG A 62 6.70 8.35 -13.67
N LEU A 63 5.80 7.61 -13.04
CA LEU A 63 6.15 6.47 -12.17
C LEU A 63 6.56 5.22 -12.94
N ALA A 64 6.13 5.03 -14.19
CA ALA A 64 6.36 3.79 -14.94
C ALA A 64 7.85 3.37 -15.01
N PRO A 65 8.81 4.23 -15.41
CA PRO A 65 10.22 3.85 -15.46
C PRO A 65 10.80 3.60 -14.04
N LEU A 66 10.36 4.36 -13.05
CA LEU A 66 10.81 4.19 -11.66
C LEU A 66 10.32 2.86 -11.07
N ARG A 67 9.08 2.47 -11.36
CA ARG A 67 8.51 1.17 -10.96
C ARG A 67 9.23 0.00 -11.63
N ALA A 68 9.59 0.12 -12.92
CA ALA A 68 10.39 -0.91 -13.60
C ALA A 68 11.73 -1.11 -12.89
N VAL A 69 12.43 -0.04 -12.58
CA VAL A 69 13.69 -0.08 -11.81
C VAL A 69 13.46 -0.71 -10.43
N ALA A 70 12.45 -0.23 -9.68
CA ALA A 70 12.14 -0.71 -8.33
C ALA A 70 11.81 -2.21 -8.32
N ASN A 71 11.01 -2.69 -9.28
CA ASN A 71 10.68 -4.10 -9.43
C ASN A 71 11.94 -4.95 -9.68
N ALA A 72 12.80 -4.54 -10.61
CA ALA A 72 14.00 -5.29 -10.95
C ALA A 72 15.01 -5.31 -9.78
N VAL A 73 15.24 -4.15 -9.15
CA VAL A 73 16.14 -4.05 -7.99
C VAL A 73 15.58 -4.78 -6.78
N GLY A 74 14.28 -4.64 -6.50
CA GLY A 74 13.62 -5.31 -5.38
C GLY A 74 13.67 -6.84 -5.51
N ALA A 75 13.41 -7.37 -6.71
CA ALA A 75 13.54 -8.80 -6.98
C ALA A 75 14.99 -9.30 -6.82
N ALA A 76 15.96 -8.55 -7.34
CA ALA A 76 17.38 -8.87 -7.13
C ALA A 76 17.77 -8.80 -5.65
N GLY A 77 17.28 -7.78 -4.93
CA GLY A 77 17.53 -7.53 -3.51
C GLY A 77 16.99 -8.62 -2.58
N ARG A 78 15.84 -9.19 -2.91
CA ARG A 78 15.27 -10.34 -2.18
C ARG A 78 15.86 -11.68 -2.62
N GLY A 79 16.77 -11.69 -3.61
CA GLY A 79 17.40 -12.87 -4.18
C GLY A 79 18.93 -12.79 -4.18
N PRO A 80 19.57 -12.68 -5.38
CA PRO A 80 21.01 -12.88 -5.54
C PRO A 80 21.91 -11.83 -4.86
N VAL A 81 21.36 -10.71 -4.38
CA VAL A 81 22.11 -9.66 -3.66
C VAL A 81 21.52 -9.35 -2.29
N ALA A 82 20.78 -10.29 -1.69
CA ALA A 82 20.18 -10.14 -0.36
C ALA A 82 21.20 -9.89 0.77
N ASP A 83 22.44 -10.29 0.57
CA ASP A 83 23.56 -10.10 1.50
C ASP A 83 24.00 -8.64 1.66
N VAL A 84 23.63 -7.76 0.72
CA VAL A 84 23.98 -6.33 0.74
C VAL A 84 22.78 -5.40 0.60
N TYR A 85 21.65 -5.91 0.18
CA TYR A 85 20.44 -5.11 -0.02
C TYR A 85 19.78 -4.74 1.30
N GLY A 86 19.58 -3.43 1.55
CA GLY A 86 18.86 -2.91 2.72
C GLY A 86 17.41 -2.60 2.41
N ASN A 87 17.14 -1.71 1.47
CA ASN A 87 15.79 -1.31 1.04
C ASN A 87 15.88 -0.49 -0.26
N LEU A 88 14.72 -0.05 -0.76
CA LEU A 88 14.65 0.96 -1.82
C LEU A 88 13.46 1.90 -1.62
N ALA A 89 13.54 3.08 -2.20
CA ALA A 89 12.45 4.05 -2.24
C ALA A 89 12.37 4.72 -3.60
N ILE A 90 11.15 4.91 -4.11
CA ILE A 90 10.85 5.69 -5.29
C ILE A 90 10.75 7.16 -4.87
N ASP A 91 11.53 8.02 -5.51
CA ASP A 91 11.44 9.48 -5.40
C ASP A 91 10.86 10.04 -6.70
N ALA A 92 9.54 10.06 -6.80
CA ALA A 92 8.83 10.58 -7.96
C ALA A 92 9.06 12.08 -8.16
N GLY A 93 9.42 12.81 -7.11
CA GLY A 93 9.73 14.24 -7.18
C GLY A 93 11.02 14.52 -7.95
N SER A 94 12.04 13.68 -7.77
CA SER A 94 13.34 13.81 -8.40
C SER A 94 13.58 12.83 -9.56
N ASP A 95 12.58 12.02 -9.94
CA ASP A 95 12.68 10.96 -10.96
C ASP A 95 13.81 9.94 -10.69
N LEU A 96 13.95 9.54 -9.42
CA LEU A 96 14.99 8.60 -8.99
C LEU A 96 14.41 7.44 -8.18
N VAL A 97 15.11 6.31 -8.20
CA VAL A 97 14.99 5.23 -7.24
C VAL A 97 16.22 5.23 -6.35
N THR A 98 16.04 5.46 -5.07
CA THR A 98 17.13 5.35 -4.09
C THR A 98 17.21 3.92 -3.61
N VAL A 99 18.37 3.30 -3.74
CA VAL A 99 18.66 1.93 -3.30
C VAL A 99 19.66 1.99 -2.16
N TYR A 100 19.31 1.41 -1.04
CA TYR A 100 20.12 1.41 0.18
C TYR A 100 20.88 0.08 0.29
N LEU A 101 22.21 0.15 0.44
CA LEU A 101 23.10 -1.00 0.52
C LEU A 101 23.96 -0.93 1.77
N THR A 102 24.16 -2.08 2.43
CA THR A 102 25.12 -2.16 3.57
C THR A 102 26.56 -1.93 3.13
N ASP A 103 26.87 -2.20 1.86
CA ASP A 103 28.13 -1.86 1.21
C ASP A 103 27.86 -1.17 -0.13
N PRO A 104 27.90 0.17 -0.23
CA PRO A 104 27.71 0.90 -1.48
C PRO A 104 28.71 0.55 -2.59
N ALA A 105 29.88 -0.03 -2.28
CA ALA A 105 30.84 -0.50 -3.30
C ALA A 105 30.25 -1.64 -4.14
N GLN A 106 29.23 -2.35 -3.68
CA GLN A 106 28.52 -3.39 -4.41
C GLN A 106 27.48 -2.87 -5.43
N ALA A 107 27.32 -1.57 -5.61
CA ALA A 107 26.34 -0.97 -6.52
C ALA A 107 26.35 -1.59 -7.93
N LYS A 108 27.55 -1.83 -8.49
CA LYS A 108 27.71 -2.48 -9.81
C LYS A 108 27.17 -3.92 -9.83
N ARG A 109 27.38 -4.67 -8.76
CA ARG A 109 26.86 -6.06 -8.60
C ARG A 109 25.33 -6.03 -8.54
N VAL A 110 24.76 -5.11 -7.76
CA VAL A 110 23.31 -4.95 -7.64
C VAL A 110 22.69 -4.55 -8.98
N LEU A 111 23.27 -3.58 -9.70
CA LEU A 111 22.79 -3.19 -11.03
C LEU A 111 22.86 -4.36 -12.03
N THR A 112 23.92 -5.14 -11.99
CA THR A 112 24.06 -6.34 -12.84
C THR A 112 22.98 -7.37 -12.53
N ALA A 113 22.70 -7.63 -11.26
CA ALA A 113 21.63 -8.54 -10.84
C ALA A 113 20.25 -8.03 -11.23
N ALA A 114 19.99 -6.72 -11.06
CA ALA A 114 18.73 -6.10 -11.47
C ALA A 114 18.50 -6.19 -12.99
N ARG A 115 19.54 -5.97 -13.80
CA ARG A 115 19.49 -6.15 -15.27
C ARG A 115 19.33 -7.61 -15.72
N ALA A 116 19.66 -8.57 -14.88
CA ALA A 116 19.34 -9.97 -15.15
C ALA A 116 17.84 -10.25 -14.96
N VAL A 117 17.15 -9.49 -14.14
CA VAL A 117 15.69 -9.54 -13.97
C VAL A 117 14.98 -8.79 -15.11
N ASP A 118 15.40 -7.55 -15.36
CA ASP A 118 14.89 -6.73 -16.46
C ASP A 118 16.06 -6.01 -17.17
N PRO A 119 16.44 -6.45 -18.37
CA PRO A 119 17.52 -5.83 -19.14
C PRO A 119 17.25 -4.38 -19.57
N ALA A 120 15.98 -3.95 -19.59
CA ALA A 120 15.56 -2.64 -20.11
C ALA A 120 15.67 -1.50 -19.07
N ILE A 121 15.96 -1.81 -17.79
CA ILE A 121 16.01 -0.77 -16.76
C ILE A 121 17.11 0.26 -17.03
N ASP A 122 16.77 1.53 -16.82
CA ASP A 122 17.74 2.63 -16.89
C ASP A 122 18.48 2.78 -15.55
N GLY A 123 19.75 2.40 -15.53
CA GLY A 123 20.62 2.58 -14.37
C GLY A 123 20.88 4.05 -13.99
N GLY A 124 20.63 5.01 -14.90
CA GLY A 124 20.70 6.44 -14.62
C GLY A 124 19.62 6.94 -13.66
N LEU A 125 18.54 6.19 -13.49
CA LEU A 125 17.47 6.47 -12.52
C LEU A 125 17.78 5.96 -11.12
N ILE A 126 18.95 5.36 -10.88
CA ILE A 126 19.29 4.74 -9.60
C ILE A 126 20.31 5.59 -8.84
N ARG A 127 20.00 5.88 -7.58
CA ARG A 127 20.93 6.45 -6.61
C ARG A 127 21.22 5.42 -5.53
N PHE A 128 22.49 5.13 -5.25
CA PHE A 128 22.89 4.24 -4.19
C PHE A 128 23.31 5.01 -2.94
N LEU A 129 22.76 4.62 -1.78
CA LEU A 129 23.07 5.17 -0.47
C LEU A 129 23.38 4.05 0.54
N PRO A 130 24.06 4.35 1.66
CA PRO A 130 24.33 3.36 2.68
C PRO A 130 23.07 2.93 3.44
N ALA A 131 22.99 1.64 3.78
CA ALA A 131 22.01 1.05 4.70
C ALA A 131 22.69 0.67 6.02
N ALA A 132 21.95 0.74 7.13
CA ALA A 132 22.46 0.31 8.43
C ALA A 132 22.48 -1.22 8.60
N ALA A 133 21.57 -1.93 7.91
CA ALA A 133 21.47 -3.38 7.93
C ALA A 133 20.85 -3.90 6.62
N THR A 134 20.98 -5.21 6.39
CA THR A 134 20.30 -5.84 5.24
C THR A 134 18.79 -5.95 5.50
N HIS A 135 18.01 -5.97 4.43
CA HIS A 135 16.56 -6.20 4.49
C HIS A 135 16.21 -7.46 5.31
N ALA A 136 16.92 -8.55 5.05
CA ALA A 136 16.69 -9.81 5.78
C ALA A 136 16.97 -9.69 7.28
N ALA A 137 17.99 -8.91 7.68
CA ALA A 137 18.27 -8.66 9.09
C ALA A 137 17.21 -7.79 9.77
N LEU A 138 16.73 -6.77 9.06
CA LEU A 138 15.64 -5.90 9.54
C LEU A 138 14.32 -6.67 9.68
N ASP A 139 13.98 -7.51 8.71
CA ASP A 139 12.77 -8.36 8.76
C ASP A 139 12.85 -9.38 9.92
N ALA A 140 14.00 -10.03 10.11
CA ALA A 140 14.21 -10.94 11.24
C ALA A 140 14.09 -10.22 12.61
N ALA A 141 14.59 -8.99 12.71
CA ALA A 141 14.44 -8.18 13.91
C ALA A 141 12.97 -7.77 14.14
N ALA A 142 12.23 -7.40 13.08
CA ALA A 142 10.80 -7.09 13.15
C ALA A 142 9.99 -8.28 13.68
N ARG A 143 10.17 -9.47 13.11
CA ARG A 143 9.52 -10.72 13.58
C ARG A 143 9.82 -11.00 15.05
N ARG A 144 11.03 -10.70 15.52
CA ARG A 144 11.39 -10.87 16.92
C ARG A 144 10.67 -9.87 17.82
N VAL A 145 10.52 -8.62 17.41
CA VAL A 145 9.71 -7.62 18.15
C VAL A 145 8.26 -8.07 18.25
N VAL A 146 7.65 -8.53 17.15
CA VAL A 146 6.29 -9.09 17.14
C VAL A 146 6.15 -10.24 18.14
N ALA A 147 7.07 -11.22 18.10
CA ALA A 147 7.03 -12.36 19.03
C ALA A 147 7.14 -11.93 20.51
N LEU A 148 7.92 -10.88 20.81
CA LEU A 148 8.01 -10.31 22.16
C LEU A 148 6.75 -9.55 22.54
N ALA A 149 6.10 -8.85 21.61
CA ALA A 149 4.82 -8.19 21.82
C ALA A 149 3.72 -9.22 22.15
N ASP A 150 3.61 -10.27 21.34
CA ASP A 150 2.63 -11.35 21.53
C ASP A 150 2.83 -12.09 22.87
N ALA A 151 4.06 -12.21 23.33
CA ALA A 151 4.41 -12.78 24.64
C ALA A 151 4.20 -11.81 25.82
N GLY A 152 3.80 -10.54 25.57
CA GLY A 152 3.69 -9.51 26.60
C GLY A 152 5.03 -9.13 27.22
N GLN A 153 6.13 -9.30 26.50
CA GLN A 153 7.50 -9.08 26.98
C GLN A 153 8.11 -7.73 26.53
N LEU A 154 7.38 -6.97 25.72
CA LEU A 154 7.80 -5.61 25.39
C LEU A 154 7.45 -4.65 26.53
N PRO A 155 8.39 -3.76 26.92
CA PRO A 155 8.14 -2.77 27.96
C PRO A 155 7.31 -1.56 27.48
N VAL A 156 6.99 -1.49 26.18
CA VAL A 156 6.24 -0.42 25.53
C VAL A 156 5.28 -1.00 24.52
N HIS A 157 4.21 -0.27 24.24
CA HIS A 157 3.32 -0.59 23.13
C HIS A 157 3.96 -0.16 21.80
N VAL A 158 3.83 -1.01 20.78
CA VAL A 158 4.30 -0.76 19.41
C VAL A 158 3.12 -0.93 18.46
N ASP A 159 2.77 0.12 17.73
CA ASP A 159 1.67 0.10 16.77
C ASP A 159 2.07 -0.62 15.47
N LEU A 160 3.21 -0.24 14.92
CA LEU A 160 3.80 -0.84 13.73
C LEU A 160 5.28 -1.11 13.94
N VAL A 161 5.79 -2.16 13.32
CA VAL A 161 7.22 -2.48 13.32
C VAL A 161 7.64 -3.00 11.95
N GLY A 162 8.74 -2.48 11.41
CA GLY A 162 9.29 -2.93 10.13
C GLY A 162 10.57 -2.20 9.73
N PRO A 163 11.15 -2.49 8.56
CA PRO A 163 12.31 -1.76 8.05
C PRO A 163 11.98 -0.29 7.81
N ALA A 164 12.81 0.62 8.30
CA ALA A 164 12.70 2.02 7.93
C ALA A 164 12.86 2.20 6.40
N ALA A 165 12.09 3.11 5.80
CA ALA A 165 12.06 3.31 4.36
C ALA A 165 13.43 3.63 3.76
N ASP A 166 14.30 4.29 4.54
CA ASP A 166 15.68 4.66 4.20
C ASP A 166 16.72 3.63 4.66
N ALA A 167 16.28 2.44 5.11
CA ALA A 167 17.12 1.39 5.69
C ALA A 167 18.07 1.86 6.81
N SER A 168 17.72 2.94 7.52
CA SER A 168 18.49 3.45 8.67
C SER A 168 18.39 2.56 9.91
N GLY A 169 17.42 1.64 9.94
CA GLY A 169 17.22 0.69 11.02
C GLY A 169 15.85 0.03 11.00
N LEU A 170 15.49 -0.58 12.12
CA LEU A 170 14.15 -1.08 12.39
C LEU A 170 13.28 0.06 12.90
N GLU A 171 12.22 0.39 12.18
CA GLU A 171 11.25 1.40 12.56
C GLU A 171 10.25 0.81 13.55
N LEU A 172 9.98 1.56 14.60
CA LEU A 172 8.99 1.26 15.63
C LEU A 172 8.09 2.48 15.78
N ASP A 173 6.82 2.31 15.43
CA ASP A 173 5.81 3.33 15.68
C ASP A 173 5.26 3.12 17.10
N VAL A 174 5.38 4.12 17.95
CA VAL A 174 5.13 4.03 19.40
C VAL A 174 4.41 5.26 19.92
N ASP A 175 3.60 5.11 20.96
CA ASP A 175 2.84 6.21 21.56
C ASP A 175 3.74 7.34 22.10
N ASP A 176 4.86 6.97 22.76
CA ASP A 176 5.85 7.91 23.29
C ASP A 176 7.26 7.49 22.89
N THR A 177 7.82 8.20 21.91
CA THR A 177 9.15 7.90 21.35
C THR A 177 10.28 8.08 22.37
N VAL A 178 10.14 8.96 23.37
CA VAL A 178 11.15 9.20 24.42
C VAL A 178 11.11 8.08 25.45
N ALA A 179 9.90 7.72 25.93
CA ALA A 179 9.72 6.62 26.87
C ALA A 179 10.13 5.29 26.26
N ALA A 180 9.75 5.02 25.00
CA ALA A 180 10.12 3.81 24.28
C ALA A 180 11.63 3.67 24.11
N ARG A 181 12.32 4.75 23.70
CA ARG A 181 13.78 4.75 23.59
C ARG A 181 14.43 4.42 24.93
N SER A 182 13.99 5.06 26.03
CA SER A 182 14.52 4.82 27.36
C SER A 182 14.30 3.39 27.82
N ALA A 183 13.08 2.84 27.64
CA ALA A 183 12.72 1.50 28.08
C ALA A 183 13.46 0.40 27.29
N LEU A 184 13.56 0.54 25.95
CA LEU A 184 14.18 -0.46 25.09
C LEU A 184 15.73 -0.44 25.13
N THR A 185 16.33 0.67 25.57
CA THR A 185 17.79 0.77 25.77
C THR A 185 18.23 0.49 27.21
N ALA A 186 17.29 0.44 28.18
CA ALA A 186 17.60 0.12 29.56
C ALA A 186 18.22 -1.27 29.72
N THR A 187 19.28 -1.36 30.48
CA THR A 187 19.90 -2.63 30.87
C THR A 187 19.26 -3.09 32.18
N ALA A 188 18.63 -4.28 32.18
CA ALA A 188 18.05 -4.84 33.37
C ALA A 188 19.19 -5.26 34.34
N THR A 189 19.29 -4.60 35.49
CA THR A 189 20.18 -5.02 36.57
C THR A 189 19.36 -5.85 37.55
N THR A 190 19.43 -7.18 37.45
CA THR A 190 18.87 -8.06 38.48
C THR A 190 19.84 -8.11 39.68
N ALA A 191 19.35 -7.71 40.83
CA ALA A 191 20.14 -7.50 42.08
C ALA A 191 20.73 -8.78 42.72
N THR A 192 20.62 -9.95 42.08
CA THR A 192 21.00 -11.24 42.69
C THR A 192 22.04 -12.07 41.92
N THR A 193 22.37 -11.72 40.69
CA THR A 193 23.47 -12.36 39.95
C THR A 193 24.04 -11.37 38.94
N THR A 194 25.36 -11.26 38.89
CA THR A 194 26.12 -10.33 38.02
C THR A 194 26.04 -10.67 36.55
N THR A 195 24.87 -10.99 36.04
CA THR A 195 24.64 -11.17 34.63
C THR A 195 24.08 -9.85 34.07
N THR A 196 24.92 -9.11 33.38
CA THR A 196 24.51 -7.89 32.67
C THR A 196 23.55 -8.33 31.54
N ALA A 197 22.24 -8.12 31.75
CA ALA A 197 21.26 -8.38 30.68
C ALA A 197 21.51 -7.35 29.58
N THR A 198 21.75 -7.83 28.37
CA THR A 198 21.84 -6.99 27.17
C THR A 198 20.51 -6.28 26.99
N SER A 199 20.53 -4.97 26.70
CA SER A 199 19.30 -4.24 26.38
C SER A 199 18.59 -4.88 25.18
N LEU A 200 17.26 -4.77 25.12
CA LEU A 200 16.49 -5.33 23.98
C LEU A 200 17.00 -4.77 22.65
N ALA A 201 17.25 -3.46 22.58
CA ALA A 201 17.83 -2.83 21.39
C ALA A 201 19.14 -3.49 20.94
N ALA A 202 20.07 -3.74 21.88
CA ALA A 202 21.32 -4.44 21.56
C ALA A 202 21.09 -5.90 21.15
N SER A 203 20.06 -6.56 21.71
CA SER A 203 19.75 -7.95 21.40
C SER A 203 19.16 -8.17 20.01
N LEU A 204 18.56 -7.12 19.41
CA LEU A 204 18.01 -7.17 18.05
C LEU A 204 19.12 -7.09 16.99
N GLY A 205 20.28 -6.54 17.31
CA GLY A 205 21.44 -6.47 16.43
C GLY A 205 21.34 -5.48 15.28
N VAL A 206 20.30 -4.62 15.31
CA VAL A 206 20.04 -3.58 14.30
C VAL A 206 19.71 -2.25 14.99
N PRO A 207 20.01 -1.09 14.39
CA PRO A 207 19.58 0.21 14.90
C PRO A 207 18.06 0.30 14.99
N LEU A 208 17.55 1.06 15.97
CA LEU A 208 16.12 1.32 16.13
C LEU A 208 15.80 2.77 15.76
N VAL A 209 14.73 2.94 14.98
CA VAL A 209 14.15 4.22 14.58
C VAL A 209 12.78 4.34 15.23
N TYR A 210 12.53 5.41 15.97
CA TYR A 210 11.27 5.60 16.69
C TYR A 210 10.44 6.66 16.00
N LYS A 211 9.19 6.34 15.69
CA LYS A 211 8.20 7.29 15.16
C LYS A 211 6.96 7.34 16.04
N PRO A 212 6.23 8.46 16.02
CA PRO A 212 4.91 8.52 16.63
C PRO A 212 3.99 7.46 16.03
N GLY A 213 3.39 6.66 16.89
CA GLY A 213 2.47 5.60 16.50
C GLY A 213 1.10 6.13 16.12
N HIS A 214 0.35 5.26 15.48
CA HIS A 214 -1.04 5.49 15.10
C HIS A 214 -1.84 4.24 15.46
N ALA A 215 -2.76 4.36 16.41
CA ALA A 215 -3.71 3.28 16.65
C ALA A 215 -4.44 2.97 15.34
N LEU A 216 -4.38 1.73 14.89
CA LEU A 216 -5.06 1.26 13.69
C LEU A 216 -6.40 0.64 14.06
N GLN A 217 -7.33 0.63 13.13
CA GLN A 217 -8.65 0.05 13.31
C GLN A 217 -9.03 -0.78 12.10
N VAL A 218 -9.46 -2.02 12.33
CA VAL A 218 -9.99 -2.88 11.27
C VAL A 218 -11.11 -2.15 10.53
N LYS A 219 -11.01 -2.06 9.23
CA LYS A 219 -11.93 -1.36 8.35
C LYS A 219 -13.04 -2.30 7.88
N SER A 220 -13.89 -2.76 8.81
CA SER A 220 -15.02 -3.63 8.51
C SER A 220 -16.35 -2.90 8.76
N TRP A 221 -17.01 -2.38 7.74
CA TRP A 221 -18.44 -2.05 7.72
C TRP A 221 -19.00 -1.59 6.36
N ALA A 222 -20.28 -1.81 6.19
CA ALA A 222 -21.19 -1.96 5.11
C ALA A 222 -21.39 -0.80 4.10
N ASP A 223 -21.58 -1.19 2.90
CA ASP A 223 -22.33 -0.72 1.71
C ASP A 223 -21.56 0.10 0.70
N VAL A 224 -21.46 -0.27 -0.49
CA VAL A 224 -22.27 -0.45 -1.66
C VAL A 224 -21.42 -0.54 -2.93
N LYS A 225 -21.10 -1.63 -3.41
CA LYS A 225 -21.05 -2.08 -4.79
C LYS A 225 -21.76 -3.42 -4.75
N TRP A 226 -23.00 -3.49 -5.22
CA TRP A 226 -23.91 -4.59 -4.95
C TRP A 226 -24.47 -5.24 -6.19
N HIS A 227 -25.06 -6.42 -6.01
CA HIS A 227 -25.72 -7.21 -7.03
C HIS A 227 -24.82 -7.75 -8.12
N ASP A 228 -23.53 -7.85 -7.88
CA ASP A 228 -22.69 -8.50 -8.86
C ASP A 228 -23.14 -9.92 -9.15
N SER A 229 -22.90 -10.35 -10.36
CA SER A 229 -23.22 -11.68 -10.87
C SER A 229 -22.00 -12.27 -11.55
N THR A 230 -22.01 -13.60 -11.67
CA THR A 230 -20.89 -14.29 -12.33
C THR A 230 -20.66 -13.77 -13.77
N PRO A 231 -19.42 -13.48 -14.17
CA PRO A 231 -18.16 -13.58 -13.43
C PRO A 231 -18.01 -12.44 -12.42
N PHE A 232 -17.80 -12.78 -11.15
CA PHE A 232 -17.64 -11.79 -10.07
C PHE A 232 -16.32 -11.04 -10.21
N ILE A 233 -16.33 -9.76 -9.85
CA ILE A 233 -15.17 -8.86 -10.00
C ILE A 233 -14.65 -8.37 -8.64
N GLY A 234 -13.38 -7.93 -8.63
CA GLY A 234 -12.82 -7.22 -7.49
C GLY A 234 -13.48 -5.86 -7.28
N GLY A 235 -13.55 -5.41 -6.04
CA GLY A 235 -14.15 -4.13 -5.66
C GLY A 235 -15.60 -4.22 -5.20
N ASP A 236 -16.30 -5.33 -5.43
CA ASP A 236 -17.70 -5.48 -5.09
C ASP A 236 -17.96 -5.82 -3.62
N ALA A 237 -19.12 -5.40 -3.14
CA ALA A 237 -19.57 -5.66 -1.78
C ALA A 237 -19.94 -7.13 -1.56
N ILE A 238 -19.32 -7.76 -0.57
CA ILE A 238 -19.60 -9.14 -0.19
C ILE A 238 -20.02 -9.26 1.26
N THR A 239 -20.73 -10.33 1.60
CA THR A 239 -21.19 -10.65 2.96
C THR A 239 -21.16 -12.15 3.22
N GLY A 240 -20.82 -12.55 4.45
CA GLY A 240 -20.80 -13.95 4.87
C GLY A 240 -22.14 -14.45 5.38
N SER A 241 -22.34 -15.76 5.33
CA SER A 241 -23.50 -16.40 5.96
C SER A 241 -23.42 -16.27 7.48
N GLY A 242 -24.33 -15.53 8.08
CA GLY A 242 -24.41 -15.36 9.55
C GLY A 242 -23.62 -14.17 10.11
N SER A 243 -22.88 -13.43 9.29
CA SER A 243 -22.28 -12.15 9.68
C SER A 243 -23.12 -11.00 9.14
N GLY A 244 -23.37 -9.98 9.97
CA GLY A 244 -23.89 -8.68 9.49
C GLY A 244 -22.79 -7.80 8.87
N HIS A 245 -21.57 -8.34 8.79
CA HIS A 245 -20.40 -7.59 8.31
C HIS A 245 -20.29 -7.68 6.79
N GLY A 246 -20.04 -6.54 6.16
CA GLY A 246 -19.70 -6.44 4.75
C GLY A 246 -18.21 -6.16 4.59
N CYS A 247 -17.62 -6.82 3.61
CA CYS A 247 -16.25 -6.58 3.14
C CYS A 247 -16.28 -6.34 1.63
N THR A 248 -15.13 -6.15 1.05
CA THR A 248 -14.96 -5.95 -0.38
C THR A 248 -14.35 -7.21 -1.00
N ALA A 249 -14.86 -7.66 -2.14
CA ALA A 249 -14.21 -8.65 -2.99
C ALA A 249 -12.91 -8.06 -3.50
N GLY A 250 -11.81 -8.80 -3.38
CA GLY A 250 -10.50 -8.26 -3.68
C GLY A 250 -9.90 -8.83 -4.97
N LEU A 251 -8.81 -9.59 -4.83
CA LEU A 251 -8.04 -10.05 -5.97
C LEU A 251 -8.69 -11.25 -6.67
N PRO A 252 -9.12 -11.10 -7.93
CA PRO A 252 -9.54 -12.24 -8.74
C PRO A 252 -8.31 -13.06 -9.16
N ALA A 253 -8.36 -14.35 -8.89
CA ALA A 253 -7.22 -15.24 -9.05
C ALA A 253 -7.61 -16.58 -9.69
N VAL A 254 -6.60 -17.30 -10.14
CA VAL A 254 -6.72 -18.70 -10.52
C VAL A 254 -5.64 -19.53 -9.83
N ARG A 255 -5.97 -20.78 -9.51
CA ARG A 255 -5.03 -21.74 -8.97
C ARG A 255 -4.04 -22.17 -10.06
N LYS A 256 -2.73 -22.05 -9.79
CA LYS A 256 -1.69 -22.37 -10.78
C LYS A 256 -1.73 -23.83 -11.26
N SER A 257 -2.21 -24.77 -10.43
CA SER A 257 -2.19 -26.20 -10.74
C SER A 257 -3.26 -26.63 -11.74
N ASP A 258 -4.43 -25.97 -11.76
CA ASP A 258 -5.59 -26.44 -12.54
C ASP A 258 -6.43 -25.31 -13.16
N GLY A 259 -6.04 -24.04 -12.95
CA GLY A 259 -6.77 -22.89 -13.47
C GLY A 259 -8.11 -22.62 -12.77
N HIS A 260 -8.39 -23.28 -11.63
CA HIS A 260 -9.64 -23.10 -10.89
C HIS A 260 -9.76 -21.66 -10.38
N PRO A 261 -10.88 -20.94 -10.67
CA PRO A 261 -11.06 -19.55 -10.26
C PRO A 261 -11.27 -19.42 -8.75
N ILE A 262 -10.63 -18.41 -8.18
CA ILE A 262 -10.65 -18.08 -6.74
C ILE A 262 -10.80 -16.57 -6.60
N MET A 263 -11.71 -16.12 -5.75
CA MET A 263 -11.72 -14.74 -5.26
C MET A 263 -10.97 -14.67 -3.94
N ILE A 264 -10.19 -13.61 -3.72
CA ILE A 264 -9.47 -13.38 -2.47
C ILE A 264 -10.04 -12.15 -1.78
N THR A 265 -10.19 -12.22 -0.46
CA THR A 265 -10.57 -11.09 0.40
C THR A 265 -9.76 -11.11 1.69
N ALA A 266 -9.92 -10.13 2.57
CA ALA A 266 -9.20 -10.08 3.84
C ALA A 266 -9.65 -11.20 4.80
N ALA A 267 -8.69 -11.85 5.45
CA ALA A 267 -8.97 -13.01 6.32
C ALA A 267 -9.73 -12.65 7.61
N HIS A 268 -9.68 -11.40 8.05
CA HIS A 268 -10.47 -10.96 9.20
C HIS A 268 -11.97 -10.82 8.88
N CYS A 269 -12.36 -10.86 7.59
CA CYS A 269 -13.75 -10.71 7.17
C CYS A 269 -14.61 -11.91 7.57
N TYR A 270 -14.12 -13.13 7.29
CA TYR A 270 -14.91 -14.34 7.49
C TYR A 270 -14.05 -15.45 8.12
N GLY A 271 -14.53 -16.67 8.07
CA GLY A 271 -13.81 -17.84 8.55
C GLY A 271 -13.95 -19.00 7.56
N VAL A 272 -13.04 -19.94 7.61
CA VAL A 272 -13.12 -21.17 6.80
C VAL A 272 -14.48 -21.86 7.01
N GLY A 273 -15.12 -22.24 5.90
CA GLY A 273 -16.46 -22.81 5.86
C GLY A 273 -17.59 -21.78 5.72
N THR A 274 -17.30 -20.47 5.79
CA THR A 274 -18.32 -19.43 5.58
C THR A 274 -18.72 -19.37 4.11
N ALA A 275 -20.01 -19.46 3.83
CA ALA A 275 -20.55 -19.16 2.50
C ALA A 275 -20.62 -17.65 2.30
N VAL A 276 -20.06 -17.17 1.21
CA VAL A 276 -19.97 -15.75 0.84
C VAL A 276 -20.90 -15.44 -0.31
N TYR A 277 -21.54 -14.30 -0.22
CA TYR A 277 -22.53 -13.81 -1.20
C TYR A 277 -22.18 -12.38 -1.59
N THR A 278 -22.53 -11.94 -2.79
CA THR A 278 -22.61 -10.50 -3.06
C THR A 278 -23.68 -9.88 -2.17
N ARG A 279 -23.57 -8.60 -1.90
CA ARG A 279 -24.64 -7.91 -1.19
C ARG A 279 -25.78 -7.56 -2.14
N ALA A 280 -27.01 -7.72 -1.66
CA ALA A 280 -28.22 -7.27 -2.32
C ALA A 280 -28.84 -6.13 -1.51
N GLY A 281 -29.52 -5.21 -2.18
CA GLY A 281 -30.18 -4.08 -1.53
C GLY A 281 -29.89 -2.76 -2.23
N THR A 282 -30.33 -1.67 -1.65
CA THR A 282 -30.05 -0.31 -2.12
C THR A 282 -29.14 0.41 -1.16
N ALA A 283 -28.57 1.53 -1.57
CA ALA A 283 -27.66 2.37 -0.80
C ALA A 283 -28.13 2.82 0.60
N GLY A 284 -29.32 2.47 1.03
CA GLY A 284 -29.84 2.76 2.38
C GLY A 284 -30.09 1.52 3.24
N ASP A 285 -29.84 0.32 2.71
CA ASP A 285 -30.21 -0.95 3.35
C ASP A 285 -29.01 -1.62 4.10
N TYR A 286 -28.40 -0.82 4.97
CA TYR A 286 -27.21 -1.23 5.72
C TYR A 286 -27.42 -2.36 6.71
N SER A 287 -28.66 -2.47 7.24
CA SER A 287 -28.91 -3.22 8.45
C SER A 287 -29.13 -4.70 8.24
N ASN A 288 -29.40 -5.16 7.01
CA ASN A 288 -30.04 -6.45 6.81
C ASN A 288 -29.13 -7.55 6.23
N GLY A 289 -27.88 -7.25 5.85
CA GLY A 289 -26.99 -8.25 5.25
C GLY A 289 -27.67 -9.02 4.12
N LEU A 290 -28.51 -8.34 3.33
CA LEU A 290 -29.25 -8.97 2.25
C LEU A 290 -28.25 -9.62 1.32
N LYS A 291 -28.42 -10.92 1.16
CA LYS A 291 -27.56 -11.76 0.31
C LYS A 291 -28.07 -11.70 -1.12
N GLY A 292 -27.16 -11.36 -2.02
CA GLY A 292 -27.35 -11.48 -3.44
C GLY A 292 -26.94 -12.87 -3.94
N ASN A 293 -26.11 -12.88 -4.98
CA ASN A 293 -25.64 -14.09 -5.61
C ASN A 293 -24.57 -14.79 -4.74
N TYR A 294 -24.60 -16.13 -4.73
CA TYR A 294 -23.58 -16.93 -4.06
C TYR A 294 -22.25 -16.80 -4.83
N VAL A 295 -21.22 -16.32 -4.14
CA VAL A 295 -19.86 -16.17 -4.69
C VAL A 295 -19.06 -17.46 -4.51
N GLY A 296 -19.09 -18.04 -3.33
CA GLY A 296 -18.33 -19.24 -3.02
C GLY A 296 -18.25 -19.48 -1.51
N THR A 297 -17.41 -20.41 -1.10
CA THR A 297 -17.14 -20.73 0.32
C THR A 297 -15.69 -20.45 0.65
N VAL A 298 -15.43 -19.88 1.82
CA VAL A 298 -14.05 -19.69 2.32
C VAL A 298 -13.41 -21.04 2.58
N THR A 299 -12.31 -21.35 1.91
CA THR A 299 -11.63 -22.66 2.00
C THR A 299 -10.25 -22.63 2.64
N ALA A 300 -9.55 -21.49 2.58
CA ALA A 300 -8.24 -21.33 3.19
C ALA A 300 -8.03 -19.91 3.69
N ARG A 301 -7.15 -19.76 4.68
CA ARG A 301 -6.74 -18.49 5.26
C ARG A 301 -5.24 -18.49 5.51
N VAL A 302 -4.59 -17.36 5.26
CA VAL A 302 -3.20 -17.10 5.66
C VAL A 302 -3.17 -15.82 6.48
N GLN A 303 -3.05 -15.96 7.78
CA GLN A 303 -3.14 -14.84 8.74
C GLN A 303 -1.98 -13.86 8.59
N GLU A 304 -0.78 -14.34 8.26
CA GLU A 304 0.38 -13.47 8.02
C GLU A 304 0.12 -12.43 6.92
N TRP A 305 -0.75 -12.75 5.97
CA TRP A 305 -1.11 -11.86 4.85
C TRP A 305 -2.53 -11.33 4.95
N ASP A 306 -3.19 -11.50 6.08
CA ASP A 306 -4.61 -11.16 6.26
C ASP A 306 -5.43 -11.46 4.99
N ALA A 307 -5.29 -12.67 4.45
CA ALA A 307 -5.94 -13.08 3.21
C ALA A 307 -6.67 -14.41 3.37
N GLU A 308 -7.82 -14.52 2.72
CA GLU A 308 -8.59 -15.76 2.62
C GLU A 308 -9.12 -15.98 1.20
N THR A 309 -9.25 -17.26 0.83
CA THR A 309 -9.75 -17.67 -0.47
C THR A 309 -11.22 -18.03 -0.41
N ILE A 310 -11.99 -17.53 -1.37
CA ILE A 310 -13.39 -17.88 -1.60
C ILE A 310 -13.40 -18.80 -2.82
N ASP A 311 -13.62 -20.11 -2.60
CA ASP A 311 -13.63 -21.15 -3.63
C ASP A 311 -15.03 -21.32 -4.22
N GLY A 312 -15.11 -21.60 -5.51
CA GLY A 312 -16.34 -21.65 -6.30
C GLY A 312 -16.69 -20.33 -6.98
N ALA A 313 -15.95 -19.26 -6.72
CA ALA A 313 -16.11 -17.99 -7.42
C ALA A 313 -15.75 -18.13 -8.89
N ASN A 314 -16.61 -17.58 -9.77
CA ASN A 314 -16.31 -17.41 -11.19
C ASN A 314 -15.97 -15.95 -11.42
N ASN A 315 -14.70 -15.64 -11.57
CA ASN A 315 -14.15 -14.29 -11.60
C ASN A 315 -13.23 -14.07 -12.80
N ASN A 316 -12.88 -12.82 -13.03
CA ASN A 316 -11.88 -12.39 -14.01
C ASN A 316 -10.95 -11.34 -13.38
N ALA A 317 -9.99 -10.82 -14.16
CA ALA A 317 -9.01 -9.85 -13.67
C ALA A 317 -9.49 -8.39 -13.68
N ASP A 318 -10.77 -8.16 -13.83
CA ASP A 318 -11.34 -6.81 -13.82
C ASP A 318 -11.59 -6.35 -12.37
N GLU A 319 -11.44 -5.05 -12.15
CA GLU A 319 -11.84 -4.39 -10.91
C GLU A 319 -12.98 -3.41 -11.19
N SER A 320 -13.81 -3.15 -10.19
CA SER A 320 -14.90 -2.18 -10.30
C SER A 320 -14.48 -0.83 -9.72
N ASP A 321 -14.57 0.22 -10.52
CA ASP A 321 -14.37 1.61 -10.10
C ASP A 321 -15.50 2.52 -10.62
N THR A 322 -15.31 3.85 -10.58
CA THR A 322 -16.31 4.82 -11.11
C THR A 322 -16.59 4.71 -12.59
N THR A 323 -15.65 4.18 -13.37
CA THR A 323 -15.75 4.08 -14.81
C THR A 323 -16.28 2.73 -15.28
N GLY A 324 -16.52 1.81 -14.33
CA GLY A 324 -16.89 0.43 -14.56
C GLY A 324 -15.69 -0.51 -14.41
N TRP A 325 -15.62 -1.53 -15.23
CA TRP A 325 -14.60 -2.56 -15.12
C TRP A 325 -13.31 -2.11 -15.80
N LEU A 326 -12.21 -2.22 -15.06
CA LEU A 326 -10.87 -1.96 -15.55
C LEU A 326 -9.98 -3.16 -15.25
N PRO A 327 -9.17 -3.61 -16.23
CA PRO A 327 -8.42 -4.84 -16.08
C PRO A 327 -7.28 -4.74 -15.07
N LEU A 328 -7.16 -5.76 -14.23
CA LEU A 328 -5.93 -6.05 -13.48
C LEU A 328 -5.03 -6.90 -14.38
N THR A 329 -3.98 -6.29 -14.93
CA THR A 329 -3.17 -6.95 -15.98
C THR A 329 -1.89 -7.59 -15.43
N SER A 330 -1.49 -7.23 -14.20
CA SER A 330 -0.28 -7.74 -13.55
C SER A 330 -0.34 -7.48 -12.05
N PHE A 331 0.64 -8.00 -11.34
CA PHE A 331 0.83 -7.71 -9.92
C PHE A 331 2.32 -7.46 -9.61
N ALA A 332 2.59 -6.71 -8.57
CA ALA A 332 3.94 -6.40 -8.10
C ALA A 332 3.92 -6.02 -6.62
N TYR A 333 5.09 -5.94 -6.00
CA TYR A 333 5.24 -5.36 -4.67
C TYR A 333 4.97 -3.85 -4.68
N SER A 334 4.49 -3.34 -3.55
CA SER A 334 4.43 -1.91 -3.27
C SER A 334 5.82 -1.42 -2.82
N TYR A 335 6.32 -0.35 -3.40
CA TYR A 335 7.63 0.18 -3.00
C TYR A 335 7.48 1.55 -2.34
N ASN A 336 8.30 1.80 -1.31
CA ASN A 336 8.33 3.09 -0.62
C ASN A 336 8.38 4.25 -1.62
N GLY A 337 7.53 5.25 -1.41
CA GLY A 337 7.39 6.41 -2.30
C GLY A 337 6.52 6.20 -3.54
N ASP A 338 6.05 4.96 -3.83
CA ASP A 338 5.06 4.72 -4.89
C ASP A 338 3.68 5.25 -4.49
N TYR A 339 2.79 5.39 -5.46
CA TYR A 339 1.42 5.87 -5.28
C TYR A 339 0.44 4.79 -5.72
N VAL A 340 -0.54 4.52 -4.88
CA VAL A 340 -1.57 3.51 -5.12
C VAL A 340 -2.97 4.08 -4.96
N CYS A 341 -3.93 3.31 -5.43
CA CYS A 341 -5.37 3.51 -5.28
C CYS A 341 -5.99 2.26 -4.66
N HIS A 342 -7.26 2.35 -4.26
CA HIS A 342 -8.07 1.17 -3.95
C HIS A 342 -9.51 1.34 -4.45
N ASP A 343 -10.22 0.22 -4.53
CA ASP A 343 -11.58 0.12 -5.04
C ASP A 343 -12.61 -0.23 -3.95
N GLY A 344 -12.33 0.11 -2.71
CA GLY A 344 -13.15 -0.23 -1.55
C GLY A 344 -14.61 0.19 -1.68
N GLN A 345 -15.49 -0.75 -1.38
CA GLN A 345 -16.94 -0.57 -1.54
C GLN A 345 -17.53 0.53 -0.66
N ARG A 346 -17.01 0.69 0.57
CA ARG A 346 -17.52 1.71 1.50
C ARG A 346 -17.07 3.12 1.11
N SER A 347 -15.82 3.27 0.71
CA SER A 347 -15.31 4.53 0.16
C SER A 347 -16.14 4.97 -1.06
N PHE A 348 -16.47 4.04 -1.96
CA PHE A 348 -17.36 4.30 -3.09
C PHE A 348 -18.71 4.90 -2.63
N PHE A 349 -19.35 4.26 -1.66
CA PHE A 349 -20.62 4.73 -1.10
C PHE A 349 -20.53 6.14 -0.49
N MET A 350 -19.41 6.44 0.16
CA MET A 350 -19.19 7.74 0.80
C MET A 350 -18.77 8.83 -0.21
N GLY A 351 -18.86 8.56 -1.51
CA GLY A 351 -18.53 9.51 -2.57
C GLY A 351 -17.06 9.54 -2.98
N HIS A 352 -16.29 8.54 -2.55
CA HIS A 352 -14.88 8.35 -2.87
C HIS A 352 -14.68 7.00 -3.59
N PRO A 353 -15.14 6.86 -4.83
CA PRO A 353 -15.24 5.56 -5.49
C PRO A 353 -13.89 4.88 -5.75
N THR A 354 -12.85 5.65 -5.95
CA THR A 354 -11.50 5.14 -6.17
C THR A 354 -10.51 6.08 -5.48
N PRO A 355 -10.37 5.98 -4.15
CA PRO A 355 -9.37 6.75 -3.44
C PRO A 355 -7.98 6.48 -4.01
N CYS A 356 -7.32 7.53 -4.44
CA CYS A 356 -5.99 7.50 -5.05
C CYS A 356 -5.03 8.44 -4.31
N ASN A 357 -3.80 8.55 -4.81
CA ASN A 357 -2.75 9.35 -4.19
C ASN A 357 -2.40 8.88 -2.76
N ILE A 358 -2.56 7.58 -2.50
CA ILE A 358 -2.06 6.94 -1.29
C ILE A 358 -0.59 6.65 -1.52
N LYS A 359 0.28 7.40 -0.85
CA LYS A 359 1.73 7.24 -0.96
C LYS A 359 2.21 6.14 -0.03
N VAL A 360 2.92 5.16 -0.57
CA VAL A 360 3.59 4.12 0.20
C VAL A 360 4.65 4.76 1.09
N SER A 361 4.51 4.57 2.40
CA SER A 361 5.46 5.06 3.39
C SER A 361 6.49 4.00 3.74
N ASN A 362 6.03 2.80 4.14
CA ASN A 362 6.90 1.72 4.58
C ASN A 362 6.38 0.36 4.11
N GLN A 363 7.29 -0.46 3.59
CA GLN A 363 7.06 -1.87 3.28
C GLN A 363 7.38 -2.76 4.48
N ASP A 364 6.89 -4.01 4.43
CA ASP A 364 7.23 -5.08 5.36
C ASP A 364 6.99 -4.72 6.83
N MET A 365 5.91 -3.94 7.07
CA MET A 365 5.43 -3.58 8.40
C MET A 365 4.58 -4.69 8.97
N TYR A 366 4.68 -4.90 10.29
CA TYR A 366 3.88 -5.87 11.01
C TYR A 366 2.85 -5.15 11.87
N CYS A 367 1.60 -5.60 11.82
CA CYS A 367 0.49 -5.10 12.59
C CYS A 367 -0.39 -6.24 13.11
N GLY A 368 -0.77 -6.18 14.38
CA GLY A 368 -1.58 -7.23 15.03
C GLY A 368 -2.17 -6.78 16.35
N PRO A 369 -2.81 -7.71 17.10
CA PRO A 369 -3.53 -7.38 18.33
C PRO A 369 -2.62 -6.84 19.45
N SER A 370 -1.36 -7.27 19.46
CA SER A 370 -0.34 -6.82 20.43
C SER A 370 0.47 -5.61 19.92
N THR A 371 0.16 -5.14 18.73
CA THR A 371 0.63 -3.91 18.10
C THR A 371 -0.57 -3.04 17.70
N GLY A 372 -0.47 -2.13 16.77
CA GLY A 372 -1.50 -1.14 16.47
C GLY A 372 -2.80 -1.63 15.82
N CYS A 373 -2.97 -2.94 15.52
CA CYS A 373 -4.16 -3.51 14.91
C CYS A 373 -4.98 -4.38 15.88
N PRO A 374 -5.61 -3.80 16.92
CA PRO A 374 -6.32 -4.58 17.94
C PRO A 374 -7.57 -5.29 17.40
N GLY A 375 -8.05 -4.93 16.22
CA GLY A 375 -9.16 -5.60 15.54
C GLY A 375 -8.78 -6.91 14.86
N LEU A 376 -7.50 -7.15 14.59
CA LEU A 376 -7.00 -8.45 14.13
C LEU A 376 -6.84 -9.41 15.32
N SER A 377 -7.09 -10.68 15.10
CA SER A 377 -6.80 -11.74 16.07
C SER A 377 -5.43 -12.41 15.87
N TYR A 378 -4.61 -11.85 14.99
CA TYR A 378 -3.30 -12.33 14.57
C TYR A 378 -2.47 -11.15 14.05
N THR A 379 -1.18 -11.35 13.91
CA THR A 379 -0.30 -10.34 13.30
C THR A 379 -0.21 -10.55 11.80
N ALA A 380 -0.49 -9.50 11.04
CA ALA A 380 -0.32 -9.44 9.60
C ALA A 380 0.97 -8.68 9.23
N ARG A 381 1.57 -9.05 8.10
CA ARG A 381 2.67 -8.35 7.47
C ARG A 381 2.20 -7.65 6.21
N GLY A 382 2.56 -6.39 6.04
CA GLY A 382 2.08 -5.61 4.89
C GLY A 382 2.81 -4.29 4.70
N VAL A 383 2.10 -3.34 4.19
CA VAL A 383 2.59 -2.03 3.77
C VAL A 383 1.77 -0.96 4.47
N TRP A 384 2.46 0.07 4.92
CA TRP A 384 1.83 1.29 5.44
C TRP A 384 1.92 2.41 4.42
N GLY A 385 0.83 3.13 4.22
CA GLY A 385 0.78 4.30 3.35
C GLY A 385 -0.19 5.36 3.86
N ASN A 386 -0.06 6.55 3.31
CA ASN A 386 -0.91 7.68 3.66
C ASN A 386 -1.43 8.39 2.43
N ALA A 387 -2.72 8.71 2.41
CA ALA A 387 -3.28 9.61 1.42
C ALA A 387 -2.64 11.00 1.58
N VAL A 388 -2.05 11.52 0.50
CA VAL A 388 -1.35 12.81 0.55
C VAL A 388 -2.33 13.97 0.73
N ASN A 389 -1.86 15.07 1.30
CA ASN A 389 -2.65 16.28 1.56
C ASN A 389 -3.89 16.03 2.45
N ASN A 390 -3.81 15.09 3.41
CA ASN A 390 -4.97 14.64 4.19
C ASN A 390 -6.15 14.19 3.33
N GLY A 391 -5.85 13.58 2.18
CA GLY A 391 -6.85 12.99 1.30
C GLY A 391 -7.56 11.80 1.94
N TRP A 392 -8.54 11.28 1.24
CA TRP A 392 -9.29 10.10 1.67
C TRP A 392 -8.40 8.85 1.64
N GLY A 393 -8.22 8.18 2.78
CA GLY A 393 -7.54 6.90 2.89
C GLY A 393 -8.51 5.74 2.65
N ALA A 394 -9.17 5.27 3.71
CA ALA A 394 -10.10 4.16 3.64
C ALA A 394 -11.25 4.32 4.64
N ALA A 395 -12.32 3.52 4.48
CA ALA A 395 -13.46 3.48 5.38
C ALA A 395 -13.76 2.04 5.84
N GLY A 396 -14.47 1.90 6.97
CA GLY A 396 -14.88 0.60 7.49
C GLY A 396 -15.80 -0.14 6.51
N GLY A 397 -15.34 -1.27 5.95
CA GLY A 397 -15.99 -2.02 4.87
C GLY A 397 -15.18 -2.13 3.59
N ASP A 398 -14.12 -1.34 3.47
CA ASP A 398 -13.15 -1.45 2.37
C ASP A 398 -12.21 -2.64 2.56
N SER A 399 -12.25 -3.32 3.72
CA SER A 399 -11.48 -4.54 4.00
C SER A 399 -11.60 -5.55 2.87
N GLY A 400 -10.47 -6.01 2.36
CA GLY A 400 -10.39 -6.92 1.23
C GLY A 400 -10.34 -6.23 -0.13
N ALA A 401 -10.54 -4.90 -0.21
CA ALA A 401 -10.45 -4.16 -1.46
C ALA A 401 -9.08 -4.34 -2.14
N THR A 402 -9.08 -4.36 -3.46
CA THR A 402 -7.84 -4.38 -4.22
C THR A 402 -7.10 -3.06 -4.07
N ILE A 403 -5.86 -3.14 -3.61
CA ILE A 403 -4.89 -2.05 -3.73
C ILE A 403 -4.20 -2.19 -5.09
N PHE A 404 -4.18 -1.12 -5.88
CA PHE A 404 -3.58 -1.16 -7.21
C PHE A 404 -2.81 0.11 -7.57
N ALA A 405 -1.84 -0.04 -8.44
CA ALA A 405 -1.15 1.06 -9.10
C ALA A 405 -1.71 1.27 -10.50
N VAL A 406 -1.94 2.53 -10.86
CA VAL A 406 -2.33 2.89 -12.24
C VAL A 406 -1.08 2.91 -13.11
N GLY A 407 -1.09 2.12 -14.18
CA GLY A 407 -0.03 2.04 -15.17
C GLY A 407 -0.30 2.93 -16.40
N SER A 408 0.63 2.89 -17.35
CA SER A 408 0.48 3.58 -18.63
C SER A 408 -0.74 3.07 -19.37
N GLY A 409 -1.51 3.97 -19.97
CA GLY A 409 -2.74 3.62 -20.68
C GLY A 409 -3.94 3.29 -19.77
N GLY A 410 -3.83 3.52 -18.45
CA GLY A 410 -4.91 3.30 -17.50
C GLY A 410 -5.04 1.88 -16.99
N VAL A 411 -4.12 0.96 -17.39
CA VAL A 411 -4.12 -0.41 -16.84
C VAL A 411 -3.90 -0.41 -15.34
N ARG A 412 -4.44 -1.43 -14.66
CA ARG A 412 -4.29 -1.62 -13.23
C ARG A 412 -3.27 -2.72 -12.94
N GLN A 413 -2.39 -2.46 -11.99
CA GLN A 413 -1.45 -3.45 -11.47
C GLN A 413 -1.78 -3.70 -10.00
N ALA A 414 -2.16 -4.92 -9.66
CA ALA A 414 -2.47 -5.30 -8.29
C ALA A 414 -1.23 -5.14 -7.40
N ARG A 415 -1.45 -4.55 -6.22
CA ARG A 415 -0.44 -4.34 -5.18
C ARG A 415 -0.77 -5.11 -3.91
N GLY A 416 -2.04 -5.31 -3.59
CA GLY A 416 -2.42 -6.02 -2.39
C GLY A 416 -3.90 -5.99 -2.07
N LEU A 417 -4.19 -6.34 -0.82
CA LEU A 417 -5.52 -6.28 -0.21
C LEU A 417 -5.53 -5.30 0.95
N LEU A 418 -6.46 -4.37 0.93
CA LEU A 418 -6.70 -3.47 2.06
C LEU A 418 -7.11 -4.27 3.29
N SER A 419 -6.41 -4.05 4.40
CA SER A 419 -6.64 -4.72 5.68
C SER A 419 -7.18 -3.75 6.73
N ASP A 420 -6.46 -2.65 6.98
CA ASP A 420 -6.67 -1.79 8.13
C ASP A 420 -6.38 -0.32 7.79
N GLY A 421 -6.52 0.57 8.76
CA GLY A 421 -6.17 1.98 8.60
C GLY A 421 -6.37 2.75 9.91
N THR A 422 -5.97 4.03 9.91
CA THR A 422 -6.19 4.89 11.07
C THR A 422 -7.67 4.98 11.44
N PRO A 423 -8.03 5.15 12.75
CA PRO A 423 -9.41 5.21 13.19
C PRO A 423 -10.23 6.30 12.48
N GLY A 424 -11.48 5.97 12.15
CA GLY A 424 -12.43 6.86 11.48
C GLY A 424 -12.44 6.69 9.96
N ASP A 425 -13.63 6.89 9.36
CA ASP A 425 -13.81 6.81 7.92
C ASP A 425 -13.10 7.98 7.24
N GLY A 426 -12.39 7.68 6.15
CA GLY A 426 -11.68 8.66 5.35
C GLY A 426 -10.37 9.19 5.92
N THR A 427 -9.93 8.71 7.08
CA THR A 427 -8.61 9.08 7.63
C THR A 427 -7.48 8.62 6.70
N PRO A 428 -6.38 9.38 6.59
CA PRO A 428 -5.42 9.20 5.51
C PRO A 428 -4.58 7.91 5.58
N GLY A 429 -4.42 7.32 6.77
CA GLY A 429 -3.57 6.15 6.95
C GLY A 429 -4.23 4.85 6.49
N VAL A 430 -3.51 4.03 5.75
CA VAL A 430 -3.98 2.76 5.18
C VAL A 430 -2.90 1.69 5.36
N PHE A 431 -3.32 0.49 5.80
CA PHE A 431 -2.50 -0.70 5.86
C PHE A 431 -3.06 -1.76 4.91
N TRP A 432 -2.19 -2.38 4.12
CA TRP A 432 -2.56 -3.45 3.19
C TRP A 432 -1.50 -4.54 3.13
N THR A 433 -1.89 -5.72 2.69
CA THR A 433 -1.00 -6.86 2.53
C THR A 433 -0.67 -7.09 1.05
N GLU A 434 0.53 -7.58 0.75
CA GLU A 434 1.11 -7.61 -0.60
C GLU A 434 0.51 -8.71 -1.48
N ALA A 435 0.03 -8.36 -2.68
CA ALA A 435 -0.55 -9.31 -3.64
C ALA A 435 0.41 -10.44 -4.02
N THR A 436 1.70 -10.13 -4.17
CA THR A 436 2.73 -11.11 -4.55
C THR A 436 2.86 -12.20 -3.50
N ASP A 437 2.88 -11.83 -2.23
CA ASP A 437 3.01 -12.76 -1.11
C ASP A 437 1.74 -13.60 -0.94
N ILE A 438 0.57 -12.97 -1.08
CA ILE A 438 -0.74 -13.65 -1.05
C ILE A 438 -0.80 -14.72 -2.16
N PHE A 439 -0.48 -14.37 -3.40
CA PHE A 439 -0.50 -15.33 -4.51
C PHE A 439 0.49 -16.47 -4.30
N ASN A 440 1.68 -16.19 -3.75
CA ASN A 440 2.67 -17.23 -3.44
C ASN A 440 2.19 -18.16 -2.32
N ALA A 441 1.61 -17.61 -1.25
CA ALA A 441 1.13 -18.37 -0.09
C ALA A 441 0.05 -19.37 -0.45
N PHE A 442 -0.86 -19.01 -1.39
CA PHE A 442 -1.94 -19.88 -1.84
C PHE A 442 -1.64 -20.68 -3.11
N GLY A 443 -0.49 -20.49 -3.76
CA GLY A 443 -0.19 -21.10 -5.05
C GLY A 443 -1.07 -20.59 -6.19
N LEU A 444 -1.46 -19.32 -6.11
CA LEU A 444 -2.35 -18.65 -7.05
C LEU A 444 -1.57 -17.71 -8.00
N THR A 445 -2.24 -17.26 -9.03
CA THR A 445 -1.85 -16.13 -9.88
C THR A 445 -3.09 -15.30 -10.21
N LEU A 446 -2.87 -14.10 -10.69
CA LEU A 446 -3.96 -13.25 -11.16
C LEU A 446 -4.75 -13.99 -12.25
N ASN A 447 -6.08 -13.88 -12.20
CA ASN A 447 -6.93 -14.46 -13.23
C ASN A 447 -6.67 -13.73 -14.57
N PRO A 448 -6.25 -14.41 -15.63
CA PRO A 448 -6.05 -13.78 -16.92
C PRO A 448 -7.39 -13.28 -17.46
N GLN A 449 -7.38 -12.10 -18.06
CA GLN A 449 -8.53 -11.65 -18.84
C GLN A 449 -8.79 -12.61 -20.02
N THR A 450 -10.01 -13.01 -20.18
CA THR A 450 -10.51 -13.77 -21.35
C THR A 450 -11.10 -12.82 -22.37
#